data_553d92729d0b77efd9904ac946f93650
#
_entry.id   553d92729d0b77efd9904ac946f93650
#
_cell.length_a   1.000
_cell.length_b   1.000
_cell.length_c   1.000
_cell.angle_alpha   90.00
_cell.angle_beta   90.00
_cell.angle_gamma   90.00
#
_symmetry.space_group_name_H-M   'P 1'
#
loop_
_entity.id
_entity.type
_entity.pdbx_description
1 polymer ?
#
loop_
_entity_poly.entity_id
_entity_poly.type
_entity_poly.pdbx_seq_one_letter_code
_entity_poly.pdbx_strand_id
1 'polypeptide(L)'
;MTAGESAGGEFATIDRFRRRLPGPPTGEIWIGDDAAVLSLAAGPVLLTTDITVAGVHADLALMGLDDLGWRAVATAVSDVAAMGGRAGRLLVAVAGPASTDLDLLYRGVADAAAAHGCGVAGGDLSNASDLVVVVTVAGAVGDGPGPVLRSGARPGDHLFVTGPLGASAAGLRTLRAGQTVPALADAYRRPRARLVEGEAARKAGATAMIDVSDGLGADLGHIARASGVGFRLHDVPVAAGATIEEALAGGDDYQLVIAAPDRVALSSAFATTGLAPPLLIGVCTSDTAQREWTGGPLPATGFEHRWD
;
A
#
# COMPACT_ATOMS: atom_id res chain seq x y z
N MET A 1 -7.86 12.22 47.24
CA MET A 1 -7.52 10.82 46.82
C MET A 1 -7.07 10.95 45.37
N THR A 2 -5.78 10.94 45.15
CA THR A 2 -5.16 10.98 43.84
C THR A 2 -5.46 9.65 43.16
N ALA A 3 -6.13 9.69 42.01
CA ALA A 3 -6.33 8.54 41.16
C ALA A 3 -4.97 7.95 40.79
N GLY A 4 -4.65 6.76 41.32
CA GLY A 4 -3.43 6.07 40.97
C GLY A 4 -3.44 5.78 39.47
N GLU A 5 -2.44 6.26 38.78
CA GLU A 5 -2.14 5.88 37.40
C GLU A 5 -2.00 4.35 37.37
N SER A 6 -2.99 3.66 36.86
CA SER A 6 -2.86 2.23 36.61
C SER A 6 -1.78 2.05 35.54
N ALA A 7 -0.78 1.20 35.81
CA ALA A 7 0.32 0.90 34.87
C ALA A 7 -0.14 0.34 33.50
N GLY A 8 -1.45 0.24 33.25
CA GLY A 8 -2.11 -0.25 32.05
C GLY A 8 -3.13 0.71 31.44
N GLY A 9 -3.21 1.98 31.86
CA GLY A 9 -4.15 2.94 31.27
C GLY A 9 -3.73 3.42 29.88
N GLU A 10 -4.67 4.03 29.16
CA GLU A 10 -4.47 4.60 27.81
C GLU A 10 -3.24 5.48 27.73
N PHE A 11 -3.13 6.51 28.58
CA PHE A 11 -1.98 7.45 28.60
C PHE A 11 -0.66 6.73 28.88
N ALA A 12 -0.64 5.74 29.78
CA ALA A 12 0.56 4.93 30.03
C ALA A 12 0.97 4.12 28.80
N THR A 13 0.00 3.64 28.01
CA THR A 13 0.23 2.94 26.74
C THR A 13 0.76 3.89 25.68
N ILE A 14 0.17 5.07 25.49
CA ILE A 14 0.64 6.11 24.58
C ILE A 14 2.08 6.52 24.92
N ASP A 15 2.39 6.71 26.20
CA ASP A 15 3.74 7.03 26.65
C ASP A 15 4.77 5.93 26.37
N ARG A 16 4.38 4.66 26.44
CA ARG A 16 5.26 3.54 26.04
C ARG A 16 5.56 3.61 24.53
N PHE A 17 4.56 3.88 23.69
CA PHE A 17 4.76 4.03 22.24
C PHE A 17 5.65 5.21 21.92
N ARG A 18 5.41 6.38 22.52
CA ARG A 18 6.25 7.57 22.36
C ARG A 18 7.73 7.30 22.65
N ARG A 19 8.03 6.47 23.66
CA ARG A 19 9.42 6.10 23.99
C ARG A 19 10.07 5.12 23.03
N ARG A 20 9.27 4.33 22.28
CA ARG A 20 9.76 3.32 21.32
C ARG A 20 9.88 3.81 19.89
N LEU A 21 9.03 4.77 19.54
CA LEU A 21 9.02 5.35 18.21
C LEU A 21 10.13 6.42 18.07
N PRO A 22 10.64 6.64 16.84
CA PRO A 22 11.53 7.77 16.57
C PRO A 22 10.88 9.09 17.00
N GLY A 23 11.66 9.99 17.56
CA GLY A 23 11.18 11.32 17.93
C GLY A 23 10.96 12.24 16.73
N PRO A 24 10.28 13.38 16.91
CA PRO A 24 10.04 14.35 15.84
C PRO A 24 11.34 15.01 15.37
N PRO A 25 11.41 15.39 14.09
CA PRO A 25 12.43 16.31 13.61
C PRO A 25 12.33 17.68 14.30
N THR A 26 13.40 18.46 14.19
CA THR A 26 13.43 19.82 14.73
C THR A 26 12.29 20.66 14.13
N GLY A 27 11.48 21.29 14.98
CA GLY A 27 10.37 22.15 14.58
C GLY A 27 9.02 21.43 14.43
N GLU A 28 8.98 20.11 14.65
CA GLU A 28 7.73 19.36 14.71
C GLU A 28 7.40 18.96 16.16
N ILE A 29 6.11 18.80 16.46
CA ILE A 29 5.58 18.24 17.71
C ILE A 29 4.75 17.00 17.32
N TRP A 30 5.06 15.87 17.95
CA TRP A 30 4.36 14.61 17.67
C TRP A 30 3.57 14.16 18.91
N ILE A 31 3.46 12.86 19.13
CA ILE A 31 2.71 12.23 20.22
C ILE A 31 2.96 12.94 21.56
N GLY A 32 1.89 13.37 22.23
CA GLY A 32 1.94 13.95 23.58
C GLY A 32 1.30 15.32 23.72
N ASP A 33 0.65 15.82 22.66
CA ASP A 33 -0.18 17.03 22.68
C ASP A 33 -1.52 16.75 21.99
N ASP A 34 -2.48 17.69 22.01
CA ASP A 34 -3.82 17.55 21.42
C ASP A 34 -3.77 17.33 19.90
N ALA A 35 -2.74 17.83 19.23
CA ALA A 35 -2.51 17.61 17.80
C ALA A 35 -1.01 17.57 17.47
N ALA A 36 -0.65 16.83 16.41
CA ALA A 36 0.70 16.88 15.87
C ALA A 36 0.91 18.19 15.10
N VAL A 37 2.07 18.84 15.31
CA VAL A 37 2.53 19.97 14.50
C VAL A 37 3.54 19.45 13.49
N LEU A 38 3.20 19.54 12.21
CA LEU A 38 4.02 19.03 11.11
C LEU A 38 4.55 20.17 10.25
N SER A 39 5.81 20.07 9.87
CA SER A 39 6.40 20.91 8.83
C SER A 39 6.26 20.21 7.49
N LEU A 40 5.25 20.59 6.71
CA LEU A 40 5.03 20.03 5.37
C LEU A 40 5.89 20.78 4.36
N ALA A 41 6.42 20.05 3.37
CA ALA A 41 7.17 20.67 2.28
C ALA A 41 6.27 21.65 1.50
N ALA A 42 6.86 22.71 0.95
CA ALA A 42 6.15 23.60 0.04
C ALA A 42 5.77 22.82 -1.24
N GLY A 43 4.47 22.73 -1.54
CA GLY A 43 3.99 22.02 -2.74
C GLY A 43 2.78 21.14 -2.43
N PRO A 44 2.38 20.29 -3.40
CA PRO A 44 1.25 19.39 -3.22
C PRO A 44 1.49 18.38 -2.10
N VAL A 45 0.52 18.29 -1.19
CA VAL A 45 0.48 17.28 -0.14
C VAL A 45 -0.36 16.10 -0.63
N LEU A 46 0.14 14.89 -0.46
CA LEU A 46 -0.61 13.66 -0.65
C LEU A 46 -1.19 13.25 0.71
N LEU A 47 -2.49 13.10 0.77
CA LEU A 47 -3.18 12.69 1.99
C LEU A 47 -4.08 11.50 1.66
N THR A 48 -3.88 10.40 2.36
CA THR A 48 -4.72 9.21 2.26
C THR A 48 -5.03 8.66 3.63
N THR A 49 -6.07 7.85 3.71
CA THR A 49 -6.39 7.06 4.91
C THR A 49 -6.88 5.69 4.48
N ASP A 50 -6.41 4.67 5.16
CA ASP A 50 -6.79 3.29 4.93
C ASP A 50 -7.22 2.62 6.24
N ILE A 51 -8.13 1.65 6.14
CA ILE A 51 -8.71 0.93 7.26
C ILE A 51 -8.44 -0.56 7.12
N THR A 52 -7.83 -1.16 8.14
CA THR A 52 -7.60 -2.59 8.24
C THR A 52 -8.46 -3.17 9.37
N VAL A 53 -9.41 -4.03 9.03
CA VAL A 53 -10.31 -4.71 9.97
C VAL A 53 -9.90 -6.17 10.09
N ALA A 54 -9.62 -6.63 11.30
CA ALA A 54 -9.35 -8.05 11.56
C ALA A 54 -10.60 -8.88 11.22
N GLY A 55 -10.40 -10.02 10.56
CA GLY A 55 -11.47 -10.88 10.06
C GLY A 55 -12.02 -10.47 8.68
N VAL A 56 -11.73 -9.26 8.19
CA VAL A 56 -12.08 -8.81 6.84
C VAL A 56 -10.83 -8.71 5.97
N HIS A 57 -9.90 -7.84 6.33
CA HIS A 57 -8.67 -7.58 5.57
C HIS A 57 -7.47 -8.42 6.05
N ALA A 58 -7.57 -9.01 7.24
CA ALA A 58 -6.51 -9.79 7.86
C ALA A 58 -7.09 -10.93 8.70
N ASP A 59 -6.58 -12.13 8.52
CA ASP A 59 -6.96 -13.31 9.30
C ASP A 59 -5.91 -13.54 10.41
N LEU A 60 -6.30 -13.19 11.66
CA LEU A 60 -5.41 -13.31 12.83
C LEU A 60 -5.08 -14.76 13.21
N ALA A 61 -5.73 -15.76 12.62
CA ALA A 61 -5.29 -17.16 12.73
C ALA A 61 -4.06 -17.45 11.86
N LEU A 62 -3.78 -16.59 10.87
CA LEU A 62 -2.71 -16.78 9.90
C LEU A 62 -1.55 -15.78 10.05
N MET A 63 -1.72 -14.73 10.87
CA MET A 63 -0.71 -13.69 11.10
C MET A 63 -0.72 -13.19 12.54
N GLY A 64 0.40 -12.65 13.00
CA GLY A 64 0.51 -11.99 14.31
C GLY A 64 -0.01 -10.55 14.28
N LEU A 65 -0.15 -9.96 15.47
CA LEU A 65 -0.51 -8.54 15.59
C LEU A 65 0.58 -7.61 15.03
N ASP A 66 1.84 -8.00 15.10
CA ASP A 66 2.94 -7.28 14.48
C ASP A 66 2.86 -7.30 12.94
N ASP A 67 2.44 -8.43 12.36
CA ASP A 67 2.18 -8.49 10.91
C ASP A 67 0.98 -7.62 10.53
N LEU A 68 -0.08 -7.59 11.36
CA LEU A 68 -1.23 -6.70 11.15
C LEU A 68 -0.83 -5.22 11.19
N GLY A 69 -0.02 -4.83 12.18
CA GLY A 69 0.51 -3.46 12.28
C GLY A 69 1.37 -3.06 11.09
N TRP A 70 2.24 -3.98 10.62
CA TRP A 70 3.02 -3.79 9.39
C TRP A 70 2.11 -3.58 8.18
N ARG A 71 1.16 -4.50 7.99
CA ARG A 71 0.25 -4.49 6.86
C ARG A 71 -0.55 -3.19 6.80
N ALA A 72 -1.15 -2.76 7.91
CA ALA A 72 -1.94 -1.54 7.96
C ALA A 72 -1.15 -0.29 7.54
N VAL A 73 0.14 -0.21 7.89
CA VAL A 73 1.01 0.88 7.42
C VAL A 73 1.35 0.74 5.95
N ALA A 74 1.71 -0.47 5.50
CA ALA A 74 2.17 -0.71 4.13
C ALA A 74 1.06 -0.45 3.11
N THR A 75 -0.20 -0.82 3.42
CA THR A 75 -1.37 -0.57 2.56
C THR A 75 -1.60 0.93 2.36
N ALA A 76 -1.69 1.69 3.44
CA ALA A 76 -1.89 3.14 3.37
C ALA A 76 -0.73 3.88 2.67
N VAL A 77 0.51 3.43 2.86
CA VAL A 77 1.69 4.01 2.19
C VAL A 77 1.71 3.67 0.69
N SER A 78 1.08 2.56 0.29
CA SER A 78 0.97 2.15 -1.12
C SER A 78 0.23 3.18 -1.98
N ASP A 79 -0.80 3.84 -1.45
CA ASP A 79 -1.49 4.94 -2.14
C ASP A 79 -0.55 6.09 -2.49
N VAL A 80 0.35 6.43 -1.56
CA VAL A 80 1.37 7.47 -1.80
C VAL A 80 2.36 7.02 -2.87
N ALA A 81 2.75 5.74 -2.86
CA ALA A 81 3.60 5.16 -3.89
C ALA A 81 2.92 5.17 -5.26
N ALA A 82 1.62 4.86 -5.33
CA ALA A 82 0.80 4.87 -6.54
C ALA A 82 0.70 6.27 -7.18
N MET A 83 0.93 7.32 -6.41
CA MET A 83 1.00 8.70 -6.92
C MET A 83 2.44 9.20 -7.17
N GLY A 84 3.45 8.35 -6.99
CA GLY A 84 4.86 8.70 -7.15
C GLY A 84 5.39 9.65 -6.08
N GLY A 85 4.77 9.64 -4.90
CA GLY A 85 5.14 10.46 -3.76
C GLY A 85 6.09 9.79 -2.78
N ARG A 86 6.40 10.52 -1.72
CA ARG A 86 7.16 10.07 -0.56
C ARG A 86 6.26 10.13 0.67
N ALA A 87 6.17 9.04 1.41
CA ALA A 87 5.49 9.03 2.69
C ALA A 87 6.28 9.88 3.69
N GLY A 88 5.56 10.61 4.53
CA GLY A 88 6.17 11.51 5.52
C GLY A 88 5.75 11.17 6.93
N ARG A 89 4.51 11.40 7.28
CA ARG A 89 3.97 11.24 8.64
C ARG A 89 2.73 10.36 8.65
N LEU A 90 2.61 9.55 9.70
CA LEU A 90 1.47 8.67 9.93
C LEU A 90 0.71 9.12 11.17
N LEU A 91 -0.62 9.05 11.10
CA LEU A 91 -1.48 8.95 12.26
C LEU A 91 -2.07 7.54 12.29
N VAL A 92 -2.02 6.88 13.45
CA VAL A 92 -2.46 5.49 13.61
C VAL A 92 -3.52 5.42 14.69
N ALA A 93 -4.78 5.27 14.30
CA ALA A 93 -5.87 5.04 15.23
C ALA A 93 -6.19 3.55 15.34
N VAL A 94 -6.36 3.07 16.56
CA VAL A 94 -6.67 1.65 16.85
C VAL A 94 -7.89 1.58 17.73
N ALA A 95 -8.89 0.84 17.28
CA ALA A 95 -10.02 0.42 18.11
C ALA A 95 -10.02 -1.12 18.22
N GLY A 96 -10.19 -1.67 19.43
CA GLY A 96 -10.16 -3.11 19.58
C GLY A 96 -10.49 -3.60 20.99
N PRO A 97 -10.55 -4.93 21.16
CA PRO A 97 -10.75 -5.54 22.48
C PRO A 97 -9.66 -5.12 23.48
N ALA A 98 -10.04 -4.92 24.73
CA ALA A 98 -9.10 -4.56 25.81
C ALA A 98 -7.98 -5.59 26.03
N SER A 99 -8.15 -6.82 25.55
CA SER A 99 -7.17 -7.90 25.57
C SER A 99 -6.13 -7.84 24.44
N THR A 100 -6.26 -6.87 23.52
CA THR A 100 -5.33 -6.72 22.38
C THR A 100 -3.93 -6.37 22.87
N ASP A 101 -2.92 -7.13 22.48
CA ASP A 101 -1.51 -6.80 22.73
C ASP A 101 -1.09 -5.62 21.80
N LEU A 102 -1.36 -4.41 22.28
CA LEU A 102 -1.02 -3.18 21.55
C LEU A 102 0.50 -3.01 21.40
N ASP A 103 1.31 -3.50 22.32
CA ASP A 103 2.77 -3.44 22.22
C ASP A 103 3.29 -4.26 21.03
N LEU A 104 2.68 -5.43 20.79
CA LEU A 104 3.00 -6.27 19.64
C LEU A 104 2.53 -5.62 18.33
N LEU A 105 1.30 -5.08 18.31
CA LEU A 105 0.75 -4.36 17.14
C LEU A 105 1.65 -3.18 16.74
N TYR A 106 1.98 -2.31 17.71
CA TYR A 106 2.79 -1.12 17.45
C TYR A 106 4.26 -1.42 17.12
N ARG A 107 4.76 -2.60 17.46
CA ARG A 107 6.06 -3.07 16.94
C ARG A 107 6.00 -3.19 15.42
N GLY A 108 4.97 -3.84 14.87
CA GLY A 108 4.77 -3.95 13.44
C GLY A 108 4.57 -2.59 12.76
N VAL A 109 3.81 -1.69 13.38
CA VAL A 109 3.66 -0.29 12.90
C VAL A 109 5.01 0.42 12.83
N ALA A 110 5.83 0.32 13.88
CA ALA A 110 7.15 0.96 13.94
C ALA A 110 8.11 0.40 12.88
N ASP A 111 8.15 -0.93 12.74
CA ASP A 111 8.98 -1.62 11.76
C ASP A 111 8.60 -1.23 10.33
N ALA A 112 7.29 -1.17 10.03
CA ALA A 112 6.80 -0.75 8.72
C ALA A 112 7.08 0.73 8.44
N ALA A 113 6.85 1.60 9.42
CA ALA A 113 7.15 3.03 9.30
C ALA A 113 8.63 3.27 9.00
N ALA A 114 9.52 2.58 9.72
CA ALA A 114 10.97 2.65 9.49
C ALA A 114 11.36 2.14 8.09
N ALA A 115 10.78 1.01 7.66
CA ALA A 115 11.05 0.42 6.35
C ALA A 115 10.60 1.30 5.17
N HIS A 116 9.55 2.11 5.37
CA HIS A 116 9.02 3.02 4.36
C HIS A 116 9.50 4.48 4.55
N GLY A 117 10.42 4.73 5.50
CA GLY A 117 11.02 6.05 5.70
C GLY A 117 10.05 7.11 6.23
N CYS A 118 9.00 6.71 6.95
CA CYS A 118 8.02 7.61 7.54
C CYS A 118 8.02 7.52 9.07
N GLY A 119 7.37 8.47 9.73
CA GLY A 119 7.30 8.54 11.19
C GLY A 119 5.87 8.57 11.70
N VAL A 120 5.62 7.92 12.83
CA VAL A 120 4.32 7.96 13.50
C VAL A 120 4.22 9.23 14.33
N ALA A 121 3.42 10.18 13.88
CA ALA A 121 3.27 11.50 14.48
C ALA A 121 2.16 11.57 15.53
N GLY A 122 1.22 10.62 15.51
CA GLY A 122 0.09 10.59 16.43
C GLY A 122 -0.87 9.45 16.13
N GLY A 123 -2.04 9.53 16.73
CA GLY A 123 -3.10 8.54 16.55
C GLY A 123 -4.12 8.61 17.67
N ASP A 124 -4.90 7.56 17.81
CA ASP A 124 -5.95 7.43 18.82
C ASP A 124 -6.10 5.97 19.27
N LEU A 125 -6.55 5.75 20.50
CA LEU A 125 -6.81 4.42 21.04
C LEU A 125 -8.22 4.36 21.62
N SER A 126 -8.99 3.33 21.26
CA SER A 126 -10.32 3.11 21.77
C SER A 126 -10.61 1.63 22.03
N ASN A 127 -11.54 1.36 22.93
CA ASN A 127 -12.06 0.01 23.11
C ASN A 127 -13.20 -0.27 22.13
N ALA A 128 -13.17 -1.45 21.48
CA ALA A 128 -14.22 -1.94 20.59
C ALA A 128 -14.30 -3.47 20.64
N SER A 129 -15.36 -4.06 20.08
CA SER A 129 -15.50 -5.51 19.93
C SER A 129 -14.55 -6.09 18.88
N ASP A 130 -14.37 -5.35 17.79
CA ASP A 130 -13.55 -5.76 16.65
C ASP A 130 -12.24 -4.97 16.61
N LEU A 131 -11.16 -5.63 16.20
CA LEU A 131 -9.89 -4.95 16.06
C LEU A 131 -9.82 -4.25 14.69
N VAL A 132 -9.70 -2.94 14.76
CA VAL A 132 -9.62 -2.04 13.60
C VAL A 132 -8.39 -1.16 13.74
N VAL A 133 -7.61 -1.08 12.68
CA VAL A 133 -6.44 -0.19 12.58
C VAL A 133 -6.67 0.77 11.42
N VAL A 134 -6.66 2.06 11.70
CA VAL A 134 -6.77 3.11 10.69
C VAL A 134 -5.44 3.85 10.59
N VAL A 135 -4.89 3.91 9.40
CA VAL A 135 -3.63 4.62 9.13
C VAL A 135 -3.90 5.77 8.17
N THR A 136 -3.61 6.98 8.62
CA THR A 136 -3.62 8.18 7.76
C THR A 136 -2.18 8.54 7.43
N VAL A 137 -1.88 8.78 6.16
CA VAL A 137 -0.55 9.15 5.67
C VAL A 137 -0.59 10.57 5.12
N ALA A 138 0.28 11.43 5.64
CA ALA A 138 0.63 12.69 5.02
C ALA A 138 1.97 12.52 4.29
N GLY A 139 1.93 12.63 2.97
CA GLY A 139 3.07 12.52 2.08
C GLY A 139 3.25 13.77 1.22
N ALA A 140 4.31 13.81 0.45
CA ALA A 140 4.62 14.91 -0.43
C ALA A 140 5.12 14.42 -1.79
N VAL A 141 4.92 15.23 -2.81
CA VAL A 141 5.55 15.04 -4.12
C VAL A 141 6.88 15.76 -4.11
N GLY A 142 7.96 15.03 -4.37
CA GLY A 142 9.29 15.62 -4.49
C GLY A 142 9.46 16.44 -5.79
N ASP A 143 10.65 16.98 -5.99
CA ASP A 143 11.00 17.78 -7.17
C ASP A 143 10.67 17.08 -8.49
N GLY A 144 10.34 17.86 -9.51
CA GLY A 144 10.03 17.42 -10.87
C GLY A 144 8.53 17.46 -11.20
N PRO A 145 8.01 16.50 -12.00
CA PRO A 145 6.59 16.46 -12.37
C PRO A 145 5.66 16.36 -11.15
N GLY A 146 4.42 16.82 -11.30
CA GLY A 146 3.36 16.63 -10.27
C GLY A 146 3.06 15.17 -9.99
N PRO A 147 2.10 14.89 -9.09
CA PRO A 147 1.70 13.51 -8.77
C PRO A 147 1.14 12.81 -10.02
N VAL A 148 1.41 11.52 -10.13
CA VAL A 148 0.79 10.68 -11.15
C VAL A 148 -0.61 10.30 -10.69
N LEU A 149 -1.59 10.39 -11.58
CA LEU A 149 -2.98 10.09 -11.29
C LEU A 149 -3.39 8.77 -11.94
N ARG A 150 -4.55 8.24 -11.58
CA ARG A 150 -5.20 7.15 -12.32
C ARG A 150 -5.64 7.60 -13.72
N SER A 151 -5.86 8.90 -13.92
CA SER A 151 -6.19 9.52 -15.20
C SER A 151 -4.93 10.04 -15.87
N GLY A 152 -4.89 9.94 -17.21
CA GLY A 152 -3.78 10.48 -18.02
C GLY A 152 -3.14 9.46 -18.94
N ALA A 153 -3.46 8.18 -18.84
CA ALA A 153 -3.04 7.16 -19.80
C ALA A 153 -3.63 7.47 -21.19
N ARG A 154 -2.87 7.17 -22.22
CA ARG A 154 -3.22 7.47 -23.62
C ARG A 154 -3.15 6.20 -24.46
N PRO A 155 -3.93 6.10 -25.54
CA PRO A 155 -3.74 5.02 -26.50
C PRO A 155 -2.29 4.97 -27.00
N GLY A 156 -1.70 3.79 -26.96
CA GLY A 156 -0.29 3.58 -27.31
C GLY A 156 0.67 3.59 -26.11
N ASP A 157 0.26 4.08 -24.93
CA ASP A 157 1.08 3.94 -23.73
C ASP A 157 1.29 2.47 -23.39
N HIS A 158 2.51 2.12 -23.06
CA HIS A 158 2.86 0.78 -22.58
C HIS A 158 2.43 0.62 -21.13
N LEU A 159 1.96 -0.57 -20.79
CA LEU A 159 1.58 -0.95 -19.42
C LEU A 159 2.67 -1.83 -18.80
N PHE A 160 3.06 -1.48 -17.59
CA PHE A 160 4.07 -2.20 -16.82
C PHE A 160 3.56 -2.53 -15.43
N VAL A 161 4.21 -3.52 -14.80
CA VAL A 161 4.11 -3.76 -13.35
C VAL A 161 5.49 -3.78 -12.71
N THR A 162 5.59 -3.39 -11.45
CA THR A 162 6.87 -3.31 -10.72
C THR A 162 7.40 -4.67 -10.30
N GLY A 163 6.59 -5.71 -10.32
CA GLY A 163 7.00 -7.08 -9.98
C GLY A 163 5.94 -8.12 -10.29
N PRO A 164 6.24 -9.41 -10.08
CA PRO A 164 5.28 -10.49 -10.26
C PRO A 164 4.08 -10.36 -9.32
N LEU A 165 2.92 -10.86 -9.78
CA LEU A 165 1.62 -10.73 -9.13
C LEU A 165 1.12 -12.07 -8.59
N GLY A 166 0.16 -12.02 -7.66
CA GLY A 166 -0.49 -13.18 -7.06
C GLY A 166 0.22 -13.76 -5.84
N ALA A 167 1.32 -13.14 -5.39
CA ALA A 167 2.09 -13.67 -4.26
C ALA A 167 1.30 -13.62 -2.95
N SER A 168 0.56 -12.55 -2.69
CA SER A 168 -0.25 -12.40 -1.48
C SER A 168 -1.41 -13.41 -1.44
N ALA A 169 -2.15 -13.55 -2.54
CA ALA A 169 -3.24 -14.53 -2.67
C ALA A 169 -2.76 -15.98 -2.52
N ALA A 170 -1.61 -16.33 -3.13
CA ALA A 170 -0.98 -17.64 -2.96
C ALA A 170 -0.51 -17.86 -1.52
N GLY A 171 -0.03 -16.81 -0.85
CA GLY A 171 0.32 -16.83 0.57
C GLY A 171 -0.88 -17.16 1.45
N LEU A 172 -1.98 -16.47 1.25
CA LEU A 172 -3.24 -16.74 1.95
C LEU A 172 -3.71 -18.19 1.72
N ARG A 173 -3.70 -18.65 0.47
CA ARG A 173 -4.10 -20.01 0.11
C ARG A 173 -3.24 -21.06 0.81
N THR A 174 -1.91 -20.92 0.76
CA THR A 174 -1.00 -21.90 1.36
C THR A 174 -1.10 -21.91 2.87
N LEU A 175 -1.21 -20.74 3.51
CA LEU A 175 -1.41 -20.63 4.96
C LEU A 175 -2.73 -21.28 5.41
N ARG A 176 -3.82 -21.05 4.68
CA ARG A 176 -5.11 -21.71 4.95
C ARG A 176 -5.06 -23.23 4.80
N ALA A 177 -4.19 -23.74 3.92
CA ALA A 177 -3.92 -25.17 3.78
C ALA A 177 -2.96 -25.72 4.86
N GLY A 178 -2.57 -24.92 5.86
CA GLY A 178 -1.61 -25.32 6.90
C GLY A 178 -0.16 -25.41 6.40
N GLN A 179 0.14 -24.82 5.25
CA GLN A 179 1.48 -24.83 4.66
C GLN A 179 2.10 -23.43 4.77
N THR A 180 3.38 -23.36 5.15
CA THR A 180 4.11 -22.10 5.17
C THR A 180 5.19 -22.13 4.10
N VAL A 181 4.97 -21.37 3.03
CA VAL A 181 5.98 -21.05 2.01
C VAL A 181 6.49 -19.64 2.37
N PRO A 182 7.74 -19.47 2.87
CA PRO A 182 8.17 -18.22 3.49
C PRO A 182 7.92 -16.98 2.64
N ALA A 183 8.35 -16.96 1.38
CA ALA A 183 8.19 -15.79 0.51
C ALA A 183 6.72 -15.44 0.24
N LEU A 184 5.83 -16.43 0.11
CA LEU A 184 4.40 -16.21 -0.08
C LEU A 184 3.71 -15.77 1.23
N ALA A 185 4.10 -16.38 2.35
CA ALA A 185 3.59 -15.99 3.67
C ALA A 185 3.97 -14.53 3.98
N ASP A 186 5.21 -14.13 3.68
CA ASP A 186 5.69 -12.75 3.86
C ASP A 186 4.93 -11.78 2.93
N ALA A 187 4.68 -12.16 1.67
CA ALA A 187 3.90 -11.34 0.76
C ALA A 187 2.48 -11.06 1.28
N TYR A 188 1.84 -12.06 1.88
CA TYR A 188 0.53 -11.89 2.51
C TYR A 188 0.59 -11.10 3.81
N ARG A 189 1.53 -11.41 4.70
CA ARG A 189 1.60 -10.83 6.05
C ARG A 189 2.19 -9.42 6.05
N ARG A 190 3.28 -9.24 5.30
CA ARG A 190 4.12 -8.03 5.31
C ARG A 190 4.36 -7.47 3.90
N PRO A 191 3.30 -7.04 3.20
CA PRO A 191 3.47 -6.43 1.89
C PRO A 191 4.37 -5.19 1.97
N ARG A 192 4.88 -4.74 0.81
CA ARG A 192 5.77 -3.57 0.72
C ARG A 192 5.23 -2.58 -0.30
N ALA A 193 5.03 -1.34 0.13
CA ALA A 193 4.73 -0.25 -0.77
C ALA A 193 5.95 0.09 -1.65
N ARG A 194 5.70 0.39 -2.92
CA ARG A 194 6.70 0.63 -3.98
C ARG A 194 7.04 2.10 -4.13
N LEU A 195 7.43 2.77 -3.03
CA LEU A 195 7.69 4.21 -3.01
C LEU A 195 8.80 4.64 -3.97
N VAL A 196 9.91 3.91 -4.00
CA VAL A 196 11.07 4.24 -4.85
C VAL A 196 10.73 4.02 -6.33
N GLU A 197 10.02 2.93 -6.62
CA GLU A 197 9.52 2.61 -7.96
C GLU A 197 8.52 3.66 -8.45
N GLY A 198 7.59 4.08 -7.58
CA GLY A 198 6.60 5.11 -7.90
C GLY A 198 7.25 6.46 -8.20
N GLU A 199 8.20 6.90 -7.37
CA GLU A 199 8.96 8.13 -7.62
C GLU A 199 9.78 8.06 -8.92
N ALA A 200 10.42 6.92 -9.19
CA ALA A 200 11.16 6.70 -10.43
C ALA A 200 10.25 6.76 -11.66
N ALA A 201 9.07 6.12 -11.60
CA ALA A 201 8.08 6.13 -12.67
C ALA A 201 7.55 7.56 -12.93
N ARG A 202 7.22 8.30 -11.87
CA ARG A 202 6.80 9.70 -11.98
C ARG A 202 7.85 10.56 -12.68
N LYS A 203 9.10 10.47 -12.26
CA LYS A 203 10.22 11.22 -12.86
C LYS A 203 10.49 10.82 -14.31
N ALA A 204 10.21 9.59 -14.69
CA ALA A 204 10.32 9.08 -16.05
C ALA A 204 9.14 9.46 -16.96
N GLY A 205 8.14 10.18 -16.45
CA GLY A 205 6.99 10.63 -17.21
C GLY A 205 5.87 9.60 -17.35
N ALA A 206 5.67 8.76 -16.32
CA ALA A 206 4.48 7.92 -16.23
C ALA A 206 3.22 8.78 -16.40
N THR A 207 2.31 8.35 -17.25
CA THR A 207 1.08 9.07 -17.60
C THR A 207 -0.08 8.72 -16.69
N ALA A 208 -0.14 7.48 -16.21
CA ALA A 208 -1.06 7.05 -15.17
C ALA A 208 -0.42 5.94 -14.31
N MET A 209 -0.88 5.81 -13.07
CA MET A 209 -0.39 4.80 -12.15
C MET A 209 -1.47 4.44 -11.10
N ILE A 210 -1.42 3.21 -10.63
CA ILE A 210 -2.23 2.68 -9.54
C ILE A 210 -1.45 1.54 -8.88
N ASP A 211 -1.69 1.26 -7.62
CA ASP A 211 -1.23 0.01 -7.00
C ASP A 211 -2.21 -1.14 -7.23
N VAL A 212 -1.75 -2.36 -7.05
CA VAL A 212 -2.56 -3.58 -7.20
C VAL A 212 -3.01 -4.02 -5.82
N SER A 213 -4.17 -3.54 -5.41
CA SER A 213 -4.84 -3.85 -4.14
C SER A 213 -6.02 -4.80 -4.29
N ASP A 214 -6.83 -4.64 -5.34
CA ASP A 214 -8.05 -5.41 -5.58
C ASP A 214 -7.87 -6.51 -6.64
N GLY A 215 -6.71 -6.51 -7.31
CA GLY A 215 -6.32 -7.41 -8.38
C GLY A 215 -6.14 -6.68 -9.71
N LEU A 216 -5.20 -7.19 -10.53
CA LEU A 216 -4.75 -6.52 -11.76
C LEU A 216 -5.91 -6.10 -12.69
N GLY A 217 -6.92 -6.97 -12.85
CA GLY A 217 -8.06 -6.69 -13.74
C GLY A 217 -8.92 -5.53 -13.24
N ALA A 218 -9.19 -5.45 -11.93
CA ALA A 218 -9.97 -4.39 -11.31
C ALA A 218 -9.21 -3.06 -11.34
N ASP A 219 -7.94 -3.07 -10.92
CA ASP A 219 -7.12 -1.86 -10.80
C ASP A 219 -6.80 -1.25 -12.16
N LEU A 220 -6.47 -2.05 -13.18
CA LEU A 220 -6.40 -1.59 -14.57
C LEU A 220 -7.73 -1.02 -15.08
N GLY A 221 -8.85 -1.60 -14.64
CA GLY A 221 -10.17 -1.08 -14.93
C GLY A 221 -10.36 0.34 -14.40
N HIS A 222 -9.77 0.69 -13.25
CA HIS A 222 -9.78 2.05 -12.71
C HIS A 222 -8.98 3.04 -13.59
N ILE A 223 -7.76 2.68 -14.00
CA ILE A 223 -6.97 3.49 -14.94
C ILE A 223 -7.76 3.69 -16.24
N ALA A 224 -8.29 2.62 -16.79
CA ALA A 224 -8.99 2.66 -18.07
C ALA A 224 -10.23 3.57 -18.03
N ARG A 225 -11.03 3.49 -16.98
CA ARG A 225 -12.19 4.39 -16.78
C ARG A 225 -11.77 5.84 -16.58
N ALA A 226 -10.78 6.08 -15.72
CA ALA A 226 -10.32 7.43 -15.39
C ALA A 226 -9.63 8.12 -16.57
N SER A 227 -8.99 7.36 -17.46
CA SER A 227 -8.25 7.87 -18.63
C SER A 227 -9.06 7.84 -19.93
N GLY A 228 -10.20 7.17 -19.98
CA GLY A 228 -10.98 7.02 -21.22
C GLY A 228 -10.28 6.14 -22.26
N VAL A 229 -9.56 5.08 -21.84
CA VAL A 229 -8.85 4.15 -22.72
C VAL A 229 -9.29 2.72 -22.50
N GLY A 230 -8.97 1.85 -23.47
CA GLY A 230 -8.98 0.42 -23.27
C GLY A 230 -7.57 -0.13 -23.01
N PHE A 231 -7.45 -1.42 -22.86
CA PHE A 231 -6.15 -2.07 -22.76
C PHE A 231 -6.16 -3.51 -23.29
N ARG A 232 -4.98 -3.94 -23.72
CA ARG A 232 -4.69 -5.32 -24.07
C ARG A 232 -3.41 -5.76 -23.40
N LEU A 233 -3.51 -6.82 -22.57
CA LEU A 233 -2.36 -7.45 -21.91
C LEU A 233 -1.81 -8.56 -22.82
N HIS A 234 -0.49 -8.64 -22.89
CA HIS A 234 0.25 -9.65 -23.64
C HIS A 234 0.87 -10.69 -22.74
N ASP A 235 1.29 -10.28 -21.57
CA ASP A 235 1.92 -11.12 -20.55
C ASP A 235 1.44 -10.67 -19.16
N VAL A 236 1.39 -11.62 -18.23
CA VAL A 236 1.11 -11.34 -16.81
C VAL A 236 2.15 -12.10 -16.01
N PRO A 237 3.09 -11.38 -15.38
CA PRO A 237 4.15 -12.01 -14.59
C PRO A 237 3.55 -12.60 -13.30
N VAL A 238 3.55 -13.93 -13.22
CA VAL A 238 3.02 -14.68 -12.08
C VAL A 238 4.12 -14.94 -11.07
N ALA A 239 3.87 -14.68 -9.80
CA ALA A 239 4.80 -14.97 -8.72
C ALA A 239 5.03 -16.48 -8.57
N ALA A 240 6.24 -16.86 -8.17
CA ALA A 240 6.57 -18.27 -7.97
C ALA A 240 5.64 -18.91 -6.92
N GLY A 241 4.93 -19.95 -7.32
CA GLY A 241 3.95 -20.65 -6.48
C GLY A 241 2.54 -20.05 -6.48
N ALA A 242 2.32 -18.95 -7.20
CA ALA A 242 0.99 -18.42 -7.48
C ALA A 242 0.41 -19.03 -8.76
N THR A 243 -0.90 -18.93 -8.94
CA THR A 243 -1.60 -19.27 -10.18
C THR A 243 -1.85 -18.00 -11.00
N ILE A 244 -2.22 -18.19 -12.27
CA ILE A 244 -2.57 -17.06 -13.14
C ILE A 244 -3.84 -16.35 -12.66
N GLU A 245 -4.79 -17.08 -12.10
CA GLU A 245 -6.01 -16.52 -11.51
C GLU A 245 -5.68 -15.66 -10.30
N GLU A 246 -4.73 -16.10 -9.45
CA GLU A 246 -4.24 -15.30 -8.32
C GLU A 246 -3.53 -14.03 -8.78
N ALA A 247 -2.77 -14.09 -9.89
CA ALA A 247 -2.11 -12.90 -10.45
C ALA A 247 -3.08 -11.91 -11.11
N LEU A 248 -4.20 -12.39 -11.65
CA LEU A 248 -5.19 -11.55 -12.34
C LEU A 248 -6.22 -10.95 -11.38
N ALA A 249 -6.67 -11.71 -10.38
CA ALA A 249 -7.79 -11.38 -9.52
C ALA A 249 -7.44 -11.38 -8.01
N GLY A 250 -6.25 -11.85 -7.65
CA GLY A 250 -5.76 -11.75 -6.27
C GLY A 250 -5.38 -10.31 -5.95
N GLY A 251 -5.84 -9.82 -4.82
CA GLY A 251 -5.47 -8.51 -4.31
C GLY A 251 -4.22 -8.55 -3.41
N ASP A 252 -3.96 -7.41 -2.78
CA ASP A 252 -2.94 -7.24 -1.75
C ASP A 252 -1.48 -7.43 -2.20
N ASP A 253 -1.19 -7.36 -3.51
CA ASP A 253 0.19 -7.47 -4.01
C ASP A 253 0.98 -6.16 -3.86
N TYR A 254 0.30 -5.02 -3.84
CA TYR A 254 0.87 -3.66 -3.72
C TYR A 254 2.04 -3.41 -4.68
N GLN A 255 2.03 -4.10 -5.84
CA GLN A 255 2.83 -3.73 -6.99
C GLN A 255 2.18 -2.53 -7.68
N LEU A 256 2.95 -1.72 -8.42
CA LEU A 256 2.40 -0.61 -9.19
C LEU A 256 2.14 -1.06 -10.62
N VAL A 257 0.95 -0.72 -11.14
CA VAL A 257 0.69 -0.67 -12.58
C VAL A 257 1.04 0.73 -13.06
N ILE A 258 1.85 0.81 -14.10
CA ILE A 258 2.39 2.04 -14.66
C ILE A 258 2.03 2.11 -16.14
N ALA A 259 1.36 3.18 -16.56
CA ALA A 259 1.23 3.53 -17.97
C ALA A 259 2.31 4.55 -18.35
N ALA A 260 3.08 4.31 -19.40
CA ALA A 260 4.13 5.20 -19.84
C ALA A 260 4.37 5.10 -21.37
N PRO A 261 4.61 6.24 -22.07
CA PRO A 261 4.86 6.24 -23.51
C PRO A 261 6.27 5.77 -23.85
N ASP A 262 7.26 6.01 -22.98
CA ASP A 262 8.68 5.76 -23.23
C ASP A 262 9.23 4.65 -22.33
N ARG A 263 9.37 3.45 -22.92
CA ARG A 263 9.93 2.26 -22.25
C ARG A 263 11.39 2.44 -21.83
N VAL A 264 12.17 3.17 -22.64
CA VAL A 264 13.60 3.35 -22.40
C VAL A 264 13.82 4.32 -21.25
N ALA A 265 13.10 5.44 -21.24
CA ALA A 265 13.15 6.40 -20.15
C ALA A 265 12.73 5.76 -18.82
N LEU A 266 11.65 4.97 -18.83
CA LEU A 266 11.17 4.28 -17.63
C LEU A 266 12.22 3.27 -17.11
N SER A 267 12.74 2.39 -17.97
CA SER A 267 13.75 1.41 -17.56
C SER A 267 15.04 2.07 -17.06
N SER A 268 15.46 3.17 -17.69
CA SER A 268 16.64 3.94 -17.28
C SER A 268 16.46 4.60 -15.91
N ALA A 269 15.28 5.14 -15.61
CA ALA A 269 14.98 5.73 -14.32
C ALA A 269 15.03 4.67 -13.19
N PHE A 270 14.52 3.47 -13.44
CA PHE A 270 14.62 2.37 -12.49
C PHE A 270 16.08 1.94 -12.28
N ALA A 271 16.84 1.76 -13.35
CA ALA A 271 18.27 1.40 -13.27
C ALA A 271 19.08 2.44 -12.49
N THR A 272 18.80 3.74 -12.65
CA THR A 272 19.48 4.83 -11.93
C THR A 272 19.27 4.75 -10.41
N THR A 273 18.15 4.20 -9.97
CA THR A 273 17.83 3.99 -8.54
C THR A 273 18.24 2.61 -8.03
N GLY A 274 18.90 1.80 -8.85
CA GLY A 274 19.30 0.43 -8.50
C GLY A 274 18.15 -0.58 -8.47
N LEU A 275 17.00 -0.21 -9.04
CA LEU A 275 15.83 -1.08 -9.14
C LEU A 275 15.92 -2.00 -10.36
N ALA A 276 15.31 -3.17 -10.25
CA ALA A 276 15.03 -3.99 -11.43
C ALA A 276 14.08 -3.25 -12.39
N PRO A 277 14.24 -3.40 -13.72
CA PRO A 277 13.33 -2.75 -14.67
C PRO A 277 11.91 -3.27 -14.48
N PRO A 278 10.88 -2.41 -14.65
CA PRO A 278 9.50 -2.83 -14.56
C PRO A 278 9.16 -3.77 -15.72
N LEU A 279 8.25 -4.68 -15.48
CA LEU A 279 7.87 -5.75 -16.40
C LEU A 279 6.78 -5.24 -17.35
N LEU A 280 7.01 -5.32 -18.65
CA LEU A 280 6.02 -4.93 -19.66
C LEU A 280 4.90 -5.99 -19.70
N ILE A 281 3.65 -5.54 -19.52
CA ILE A 281 2.48 -6.42 -19.50
C ILE A 281 1.51 -6.16 -20.66
N GLY A 282 1.55 -5.00 -21.32
CA GLY A 282 0.57 -4.70 -22.36
C GLY A 282 0.65 -3.28 -22.89
N VAL A 283 -0.46 -2.82 -23.43
CA VAL A 283 -0.61 -1.50 -24.07
C VAL A 283 -2.01 -0.95 -23.86
N CYS A 284 -2.12 0.37 -23.70
CA CYS A 284 -3.38 1.09 -23.76
C CYS A 284 -3.89 1.21 -25.18
N THR A 285 -5.21 1.12 -25.37
CA THR A 285 -5.87 1.17 -26.70
C THR A 285 -6.91 2.28 -26.76
N SER A 286 -7.28 2.68 -27.98
CA SER A 286 -8.33 3.69 -28.21
C SER A 286 -9.76 3.15 -28.05
N ASP A 287 -9.94 1.84 -28.09
CA ASP A 287 -11.24 1.22 -27.83
C ASP A 287 -11.48 1.16 -26.31
N THR A 288 -12.30 2.05 -25.80
CA THR A 288 -12.60 2.17 -24.38
C THR A 288 -13.32 0.94 -23.78
N ALA A 289 -13.88 0.09 -24.61
CA ALA A 289 -14.54 -1.15 -24.18
C ALA A 289 -13.54 -2.34 -24.09
N GLN A 290 -12.38 -2.22 -24.73
CA GLN A 290 -11.39 -3.28 -24.78
C GLN A 290 -10.79 -3.57 -23.41
N ARG A 291 -10.94 -4.81 -22.95
CA ARG A 291 -10.40 -5.35 -21.69
C ARG A 291 -9.94 -6.77 -21.98
N GLU A 292 -8.78 -6.88 -22.61
CA GLU A 292 -8.30 -8.14 -23.15
C GLU A 292 -7.00 -8.60 -22.52
N TRP A 293 -6.90 -9.90 -22.36
CA TRP A 293 -5.66 -10.60 -22.08
C TRP A 293 -5.52 -11.76 -23.07
N THR A 294 -4.32 -11.94 -23.63
CA THR A 294 -4.07 -12.99 -24.66
C THR A 294 -4.27 -14.40 -24.15
N GLY A 295 -4.22 -14.64 -22.84
CA GLY A 295 -4.44 -15.93 -22.20
C GLY A 295 -5.91 -16.27 -21.92
N GLY A 296 -6.84 -15.34 -22.16
CA GLY A 296 -8.26 -15.58 -21.89
C GLY A 296 -9.03 -14.35 -21.38
N PRO A 297 -10.20 -14.55 -20.78
CA PRO A 297 -10.98 -13.45 -20.22
C PRO A 297 -10.27 -12.86 -18.98
N LEU A 298 -10.29 -11.52 -18.88
CA LEU A 298 -9.85 -10.82 -17.70
C LEU A 298 -10.98 -10.77 -16.67
N PRO A 299 -10.73 -11.09 -15.39
CA PRO A 299 -11.68 -10.82 -14.34
C PRO A 299 -12.01 -9.32 -14.29
N ALA A 300 -13.27 -8.98 -14.45
CA ALA A 300 -13.73 -7.58 -14.42
C ALA A 300 -13.95 -7.06 -13.00
N THR A 301 -13.97 -7.95 -12.02
CA THR A 301 -14.25 -7.65 -10.61
C THR A 301 -13.08 -8.11 -9.75
N GLY A 302 -12.62 -7.22 -8.89
CA GLY A 302 -11.73 -7.52 -7.78
C GLY A 302 -12.49 -7.64 -6.46
N PHE A 303 -11.78 -7.47 -5.35
CA PHE A 303 -12.41 -7.37 -4.04
C PHE A 303 -13.25 -6.08 -3.97
N GLU A 304 -14.47 -6.18 -3.46
CA GLU A 304 -15.37 -5.04 -3.26
C GLU A 304 -16.15 -5.23 -1.95
N HIS A 305 -16.13 -4.21 -1.10
CA HIS A 305 -16.97 -4.17 0.10
C HIS A 305 -18.44 -4.03 -0.29
N ARG A 306 -19.30 -4.87 0.29
CA ARG A 306 -20.74 -4.78 0.08
C ARG A 306 -21.40 -4.11 1.27
N TRP A 307 -22.26 -3.17 0.98
CA TRP A 307 -23.10 -2.46 1.95
C TRP A 307 -24.54 -2.89 1.70
N ASP A 308 -24.96 -3.99 2.34
CA ASP A 308 -26.34 -4.51 2.26
C ASP A 308 -27.24 -3.84 3.30
#